data_c031303b255446a591e087c1fd1f52af
#
_entry.id   c031303b255446a591e087c1fd1f52af
#
_cell.length_a   1.000
_cell.length_b   1.000
_cell.length_c   1.000
_cell.angle_alpha   90.00
_cell.angle_beta   90.00
_cell.angle_gamma   90.00
#
_symmetry.space_group_name_H-M   'P 1'
#
loop_
_entity.id
_entity.type
_entity.pdbx_description
1 polymer ?
#
loop_
_entity_poly.entity_id
_entity_poly.type
_entity_poly.pdbx_seq_one_letter_code
_entity_poly.pdbx_strand_id
1 'polypeptide(L)'
;MFKKLVAIEPVNLIPSAEEALHRYAREVVLFGDVPKDDAEIIRRIGDADAVLLSYTSRIGQAVIDACPAIRYIGMCCSLYSEASANVDIAYARQKNIRVLGIRDYGDRGVVEYVLHELIALLHGYGMPSLRDEPIEITGLRVGVVGLGVSGRMIADALSFMGAEISYYSRSRKPEAEQAGMTYKPLDQLLSESEVVFTCLNKNVLLLGAHEFEQLGAGKTLFNTSIGPGFDSKALENWLNLPNTHFFCDTYAAAGSVAEGFFARENVRCPGSSAGRTKQAFVLLSEKVLANIETALAE
;
A
#
# COMPACT_ATOMS: atom_id res chain seq x y z
N MET A 1 8.80 -29.72 -7.83
CA MET A 1 9.24 -29.55 -6.43
C MET A 1 10.64 -28.94 -6.41
N PHE A 2 10.86 -27.90 -5.63
CA PHE A 2 12.17 -27.27 -5.41
C PHE A 2 13.09 -28.17 -4.58
N LYS A 3 14.40 -28.01 -4.72
CA LYS A 3 15.37 -28.68 -3.84
C LYS A 3 15.39 -28.01 -2.46
N LYS A 4 15.50 -26.69 -2.47
CA LYS A 4 15.56 -25.86 -1.26
C LYS A 4 14.85 -24.54 -1.45
N LEU A 5 13.96 -24.21 -0.54
CA LEU A 5 13.27 -22.93 -0.48
C LEU A 5 13.75 -22.15 0.74
N VAL A 6 14.16 -20.92 0.53
CA VAL A 6 14.64 -20.04 1.60
C VAL A 6 13.81 -18.76 1.65
N ALA A 7 13.20 -18.45 2.80
CA ALA A 7 12.73 -17.10 3.11
C ALA A 7 13.86 -16.31 3.75
N ILE A 8 14.41 -15.33 3.04
CA ILE A 8 15.61 -14.59 3.46
C ILE A 8 15.35 -13.58 4.59
N GLU A 9 14.09 -13.31 4.89
CA GLU A 9 13.58 -12.40 5.92
C GLU A 9 12.18 -12.84 6.35
N PRO A 10 11.55 -12.19 7.38
CA PRO A 10 10.17 -12.46 7.74
C PRO A 10 9.20 -12.17 6.59
N VAL A 11 8.51 -13.20 6.09
CA VAL A 11 7.60 -13.11 4.93
C VAL A 11 6.13 -13.06 5.32
N ASN A 12 5.83 -13.03 6.63
CA ASN A 12 4.49 -12.89 7.21
C ASN A 12 3.48 -13.96 6.76
N LEU A 13 3.95 -15.16 6.44
CA LEU A 13 3.07 -16.31 6.25
C LEU A 13 2.45 -16.73 7.59
N ILE A 14 1.23 -17.23 7.56
CA ILE A 14 0.61 -17.87 8.73
C ILE A 14 1.27 -19.24 8.97
N PRO A 15 1.28 -19.77 10.22
CA PRO A 15 1.98 -21.01 10.54
C PRO A 15 1.58 -22.21 9.68
N SER A 16 0.30 -22.34 9.33
CA SER A 16 -0.17 -23.42 8.44
C SER A 16 0.36 -23.30 7.00
N ALA A 17 0.64 -22.08 6.53
CA ALA A 17 1.23 -21.87 5.22
C ALA A 17 2.75 -22.09 5.24
N GLU A 18 3.45 -21.74 6.34
CA GLU A 18 4.85 -22.09 6.53
C GLU A 18 5.04 -23.62 6.51
N GLU A 19 4.18 -24.36 7.20
CA GLU A 19 4.18 -25.82 7.17
C GLU A 19 3.89 -26.37 5.76
N ALA A 20 2.95 -25.74 5.04
CA ALA A 20 2.59 -26.13 3.68
C ALA A 20 3.75 -25.98 2.67
N LEU A 21 4.76 -25.12 2.93
CA LEU A 21 5.94 -24.97 2.07
C LEU A 21 6.71 -26.30 1.87
N HIS A 22 6.68 -27.20 2.85
CA HIS A 22 7.29 -28.53 2.77
C HIS A 22 6.65 -29.46 1.70
N ARG A 23 5.49 -29.09 1.16
CA ARG A 23 4.90 -29.77 0.00
C ARG A 23 5.55 -29.38 -1.32
N TYR A 24 6.22 -28.23 -1.34
CA TYR A 24 6.78 -27.62 -2.55
C TYR A 24 8.31 -27.68 -2.62
N ALA A 25 8.97 -27.87 -1.48
CA ALA A 25 10.43 -27.97 -1.39
C ALA A 25 10.85 -29.12 -0.46
N ARG A 26 12.02 -29.74 -0.76
CA ARG A 26 12.59 -30.81 0.07
C ARG A 26 13.19 -30.27 1.38
N GLU A 27 13.78 -29.07 1.28
CA GLU A 27 14.33 -28.32 2.41
C GLU A 27 13.67 -26.94 2.44
N VAL A 28 13.23 -26.50 3.61
CA VAL A 28 12.65 -25.16 3.83
C VAL A 28 13.41 -24.51 4.98
N VAL A 29 13.94 -23.30 4.71
CA VAL A 29 14.64 -22.48 5.69
C VAL A 29 13.94 -21.11 5.78
N LEU A 30 13.55 -20.71 6.98
CA LEU A 30 12.86 -19.44 7.22
C LEU A 30 13.70 -18.61 8.20
N PHE A 31 14.16 -17.43 7.76
CA PHE A 31 14.85 -16.48 8.62
C PHE A 31 13.85 -15.53 9.29
N GLY A 32 14.00 -15.36 10.60
CA GLY A 32 13.10 -14.53 11.43
C GLY A 32 13.54 -13.08 11.58
N ASP A 33 14.62 -12.66 10.92
CA ASP A 33 15.19 -11.31 10.97
C ASP A 33 15.55 -10.81 9.56
N VAL A 34 15.70 -9.49 9.42
CA VAL A 34 16.06 -8.84 8.13
C VAL A 34 17.58 -8.93 7.93
N PRO A 35 18.07 -9.37 6.76
CA PRO A 35 19.49 -9.39 6.45
C PRO A 35 20.06 -7.95 6.39
N LYS A 36 21.32 -7.80 6.81
CA LYS A 36 21.97 -6.49 6.93
C LYS A 36 22.42 -5.91 5.58
N ASP A 37 22.81 -6.78 4.66
CA ASP A 37 23.40 -6.43 3.38
C ASP A 37 23.28 -7.56 2.34
N ASP A 38 23.72 -7.30 1.12
CA ASP A 38 23.71 -8.27 0.03
C ASP A 38 24.56 -9.51 0.34
N ALA A 39 25.67 -9.36 1.09
CA ALA A 39 26.53 -10.49 1.46
C ALA A 39 25.78 -11.45 2.38
N GLU A 40 24.99 -10.94 3.31
CA GLU A 40 24.14 -11.78 4.16
C GLU A 40 22.98 -12.40 3.37
N ILE A 41 22.36 -11.67 2.44
CA ILE A 41 21.34 -12.22 1.54
C ILE A 41 21.90 -13.40 0.76
N ILE A 42 23.07 -13.25 0.14
CA ILE A 42 23.76 -14.29 -0.62
C ILE A 42 24.04 -15.51 0.28
N ARG A 43 24.53 -15.29 1.49
CA ARG A 43 24.80 -16.36 2.45
C ARG A 43 23.53 -17.12 2.86
N ARG A 44 22.40 -16.41 3.06
CA ARG A 44 21.11 -17.02 3.40
C ARG A 44 20.53 -17.83 2.24
N ILE A 45 20.66 -17.34 1.02
CA ILE A 45 20.20 -18.04 -0.19
C ILE A 45 21.06 -19.32 -0.40
N GLY A 46 22.38 -19.20 -0.38
CA GLY A 46 23.29 -20.32 -0.60
C GLY A 46 23.01 -21.05 -1.91
N ASP A 47 22.66 -22.33 -1.82
CA ASP A 47 22.34 -23.22 -2.92
C ASP A 47 20.83 -23.38 -3.23
N ALA A 48 19.99 -22.54 -2.61
CA ALA A 48 18.54 -22.59 -2.80
C ALA A 48 18.13 -22.30 -4.25
N ASP A 49 17.15 -23.06 -4.76
CA ASP A 49 16.56 -22.85 -6.07
C ASP A 49 15.23 -22.09 -6.02
N ALA A 50 14.68 -21.84 -4.81
CA ALA A 50 13.53 -20.98 -4.56
C ALA A 50 13.80 -20.00 -3.42
N VAL A 51 13.46 -18.73 -3.61
CA VAL A 51 13.67 -17.66 -2.63
C VAL A 51 12.35 -16.93 -2.37
N LEU A 52 12.03 -16.71 -1.10
CA LEU A 52 10.95 -15.83 -0.70
C LEU A 52 11.53 -14.59 0.00
N LEU A 53 10.96 -13.42 -0.30
CA LEU A 53 11.26 -12.18 0.41
C LEU A 53 10.01 -11.33 0.59
N SER A 54 10.04 -10.41 1.55
CA SER A 54 9.03 -9.39 1.75
C SER A 54 9.47 -8.06 1.07
N TYR A 55 9.11 -6.92 1.64
CA TYR A 55 9.40 -5.60 1.08
C TYR A 55 10.66 -4.93 1.64
N THR A 56 11.29 -5.53 2.65
CA THR A 56 12.42 -4.97 3.40
C THR A 56 13.75 -5.20 2.70
N SER A 57 13.96 -6.39 2.14
CA SER A 57 15.18 -6.73 1.40
C SER A 57 15.05 -6.43 -0.10
N ARG A 58 16.20 -6.28 -0.77
CA ARG A 58 16.28 -6.11 -2.21
C ARG A 58 17.16 -7.19 -2.83
N ILE A 59 16.72 -7.76 -3.95
CA ILE A 59 17.52 -8.70 -4.76
C ILE A 59 17.88 -8.01 -6.08
N GLY A 60 19.11 -7.52 -6.16
CA GLY A 60 19.69 -6.91 -7.36
C GLY A 60 20.54 -7.89 -8.16
N GLN A 61 21.17 -7.38 -9.23
CA GLN A 61 22.02 -8.16 -10.13
C GLN A 61 23.15 -8.90 -9.42
N ALA A 62 23.84 -8.24 -8.48
CA ALA A 62 24.95 -8.81 -7.72
C ALA A 62 24.53 -10.07 -6.93
N VAL A 63 23.33 -10.02 -6.31
CA VAL A 63 22.80 -11.17 -5.56
C VAL A 63 22.40 -12.29 -6.51
N ILE A 64 21.76 -11.97 -7.65
CA ILE A 64 21.35 -12.95 -8.67
C ILE A 64 22.58 -13.67 -9.24
N ASP A 65 23.65 -12.94 -9.58
CA ASP A 65 24.86 -13.50 -10.13
C ASP A 65 25.61 -14.39 -9.13
N ALA A 66 25.58 -14.04 -7.85
CA ALA A 66 26.21 -14.83 -6.78
C ALA A 66 25.42 -16.11 -6.42
N CYS A 67 24.14 -16.19 -6.80
CA CYS A 67 23.25 -17.30 -6.46
C CYS A 67 22.69 -17.99 -7.73
N PRO A 68 23.53 -18.66 -8.55
CA PRO A 68 23.12 -19.19 -9.87
C PRO A 68 22.14 -20.36 -9.79
N ALA A 69 21.87 -20.92 -8.62
CA ALA A 69 20.91 -22.00 -8.42
C ALA A 69 19.45 -21.52 -8.45
N ILE A 70 19.21 -20.22 -8.25
CA ILE A 70 17.85 -19.66 -8.16
C ILE A 70 17.10 -19.88 -9.48
N ARG A 71 15.87 -20.39 -9.38
CA ARG A 71 14.91 -20.57 -10.46
C ARG A 71 13.62 -19.78 -10.22
N TYR A 72 13.30 -19.53 -8.94
CA TYR A 72 12.09 -18.85 -8.52
C TYR A 72 12.37 -17.84 -7.40
N ILE A 73 11.77 -16.65 -7.55
CA ILE A 73 11.73 -15.64 -6.49
C ILE A 73 10.28 -15.25 -6.26
N GLY A 74 9.77 -15.54 -5.05
CA GLY A 74 8.44 -15.18 -4.61
C GLY A 74 8.47 -13.91 -3.75
N MET A 75 7.90 -12.82 -4.24
CA MET A 75 7.71 -11.60 -3.46
C MET A 75 6.45 -11.72 -2.61
N CYS A 76 6.59 -11.94 -1.31
CA CYS A 76 5.51 -11.99 -0.32
C CYS A 76 5.03 -10.56 0.04
N CYS A 77 4.98 -9.69 -0.95
CA CYS A 77 4.57 -8.29 -0.85
C CYS A 77 3.98 -7.82 -2.18
N SER A 78 3.39 -6.62 -2.15
CA SER A 78 2.70 -6.07 -3.32
C SER A 78 3.63 -5.82 -4.50
N LEU A 79 3.30 -6.42 -5.65
CA LEU A 79 3.97 -6.22 -6.92
C LEU A 79 2.97 -5.66 -7.94
N TYR A 80 2.99 -4.35 -8.19
CA TYR A 80 2.12 -3.69 -9.17
C TYR A 80 2.79 -3.48 -10.53
N SER A 81 4.10 -3.30 -10.55
CA SER A 81 4.90 -3.15 -11.77
C SER A 81 6.36 -3.52 -11.50
N GLU A 82 7.13 -3.79 -12.56
CA GLU A 82 8.58 -4.03 -12.44
C GLU A 82 9.30 -2.85 -11.77
N ALA A 83 8.89 -1.61 -12.05
CA ALA A 83 9.48 -0.42 -11.45
C ALA A 83 9.21 -0.29 -9.94
N SER A 84 8.16 -0.93 -9.42
CA SER A 84 7.83 -0.94 -7.98
C SER A 84 8.43 -2.13 -7.23
N ALA A 85 9.08 -3.06 -7.94
CA ALA A 85 9.65 -4.27 -7.35
C ALA A 85 10.93 -3.97 -6.55
N ASN A 86 11.12 -4.74 -5.50
CA ASN A 86 12.41 -4.83 -4.78
C ASN A 86 13.29 -5.99 -5.29
N VAL A 87 12.93 -6.57 -6.44
CA VAL A 87 13.72 -7.54 -7.20
C VAL A 87 14.00 -6.94 -8.58
N ASP A 88 15.20 -7.07 -9.12
CA ASP A 88 15.50 -6.72 -10.51
C ASP A 88 14.87 -7.79 -11.44
N ILE A 89 13.57 -7.59 -11.73
CA ILE A 89 12.78 -8.54 -12.53
C ILE A 89 13.31 -8.66 -13.94
N ALA A 90 13.77 -7.56 -14.56
CA ALA A 90 14.30 -7.58 -15.92
C ALA A 90 15.57 -8.42 -16.00
N TYR A 91 16.45 -8.28 -15.03
CA TYR A 91 17.67 -9.09 -14.95
C TYR A 91 17.40 -10.55 -14.58
N ALA A 92 16.50 -10.80 -13.62
CA ALA A 92 16.07 -12.15 -13.26
C ALA A 92 15.52 -12.91 -14.48
N ARG A 93 14.74 -12.24 -15.34
CA ARG A 93 14.21 -12.81 -16.60
C ARG A 93 15.33 -13.20 -17.56
N GLN A 94 16.41 -12.40 -17.67
CA GLN A 94 17.59 -12.75 -18.52
C GLN A 94 18.31 -14.01 -18.03
N LYS A 95 18.23 -14.29 -16.73
CA LYS A 95 18.79 -15.49 -16.08
C LYS A 95 17.81 -16.66 -16.03
N ASN A 96 16.63 -16.56 -16.69
CA ASN A 96 15.55 -17.55 -16.62
C ASN A 96 15.01 -17.78 -15.19
N ILE A 97 15.08 -16.78 -14.33
CA ILE A 97 14.50 -16.81 -12.99
C ILE A 97 13.09 -16.26 -13.06
N ARG A 98 12.13 -17.02 -12.57
CA ARG A 98 10.74 -16.59 -12.49
C ARG A 98 10.52 -15.75 -11.22
N VAL A 99 9.98 -14.55 -11.39
CA VAL A 99 9.62 -13.67 -10.27
C VAL A 99 8.11 -13.48 -10.24
N LEU A 100 7.47 -13.86 -9.15
CA LEU A 100 6.05 -13.63 -8.90
C LEU A 100 5.85 -12.86 -7.60
N GLY A 101 4.92 -11.92 -7.61
CA GLY A 101 4.50 -11.18 -6.42
C GLY A 101 2.99 -11.27 -6.22
N ILE A 102 2.52 -10.71 -5.12
CA ILE A 102 1.10 -10.73 -4.76
C ILE A 102 0.48 -9.33 -4.84
N ARG A 103 -0.86 -9.25 -4.81
CA ARG A 103 -1.62 -7.99 -4.78
C ARG A 103 -2.88 -8.18 -3.96
N ASP A 104 -3.48 -7.06 -3.56
CA ASP A 104 -4.86 -6.99 -3.09
C ASP A 104 -5.12 -7.96 -1.93
N TYR A 105 -4.36 -7.83 -0.85
CA TYR A 105 -4.49 -8.67 0.34
C TYR A 105 -4.78 -7.88 1.64
N GLY A 106 -4.42 -6.58 1.72
CA GLY A 106 -4.59 -5.74 2.91
C GLY A 106 -5.67 -4.68 2.80
N ASP A 107 -6.37 -4.59 1.68
CA ASP A 107 -7.25 -3.46 1.32
C ASP A 107 -8.43 -3.28 2.27
N ARG A 108 -9.01 -4.36 2.79
CA ARG A 108 -10.15 -4.30 3.72
C ARG A 108 -9.80 -3.58 5.03
N GLY A 109 -8.64 -3.87 5.61
CA GLY A 109 -8.17 -3.17 6.81
C GLY A 109 -7.95 -1.68 6.58
N VAL A 110 -7.53 -1.29 5.36
CA VAL A 110 -7.41 0.12 4.97
C VAL A 110 -8.78 0.80 4.94
N VAL A 111 -9.81 0.13 4.41
CA VAL A 111 -11.18 0.67 4.42
C VAL A 111 -11.68 0.87 5.85
N GLU A 112 -11.48 -0.12 6.72
CA GLU A 112 -11.88 -0.04 8.14
C GLU A 112 -11.17 1.13 8.85
N TYR A 113 -9.88 1.32 8.62
CA TYR A 113 -9.12 2.46 9.14
C TYR A 113 -9.71 3.80 8.68
N VAL A 114 -9.96 3.92 7.36
CA VAL A 114 -10.53 5.14 6.77
C VAL A 114 -11.89 5.46 7.39
N LEU A 115 -12.78 4.48 7.48
CA LEU A 115 -14.11 4.66 8.06
C LEU A 115 -14.03 5.07 9.53
N HIS A 116 -13.16 4.41 10.31
CA HIS A 116 -12.96 4.75 11.72
C HIS A 116 -12.52 6.20 11.89
N GLU A 117 -11.45 6.61 11.20
CA GLU A 117 -10.88 7.95 11.37
C GLU A 117 -11.80 9.04 10.80
N LEU A 118 -12.48 8.78 9.67
CA LEU A 118 -13.42 9.73 9.11
C LEU A 118 -14.62 9.95 10.02
N ILE A 119 -15.23 8.89 10.54
CA ILE A 119 -16.37 8.99 11.47
C ILE A 119 -15.93 9.73 12.75
N ALA A 120 -14.75 9.39 13.29
CA ALA A 120 -14.22 10.08 14.47
C ALA A 120 -14.04 11.58 14.22
N LEU A 121 -13.54 11.98 13.05
CA LEU A 121 -13.38 13.38 12.66
C LEU A 121 -14.73 14.10 12.49
N LEU A 122 -15.69 13.48 11.79
CA LEU A 122 -16.98 14.10 11.49
C LEU A 122 -17.83 14.31 12.75
N HIS A 123 -17.69 13.45 13.74
CA HIS A 123 -18.45 13.50 15.00
C HIS A 123 -17.66 14.07 16.19
N GLY A 124 -16.35 14.34 16.05
CA GLY A 124 -15.51 14.79 17.16
C GLY A 124 -15.23 13.71 18.20
N TYR A 125 -15.23 12.42 17.83
CA TYR A 125 -14.97 11.32 18.76
C TYR A 125 -13.46 11.21 19.07
N GLY A 126 -13.06 11.74 20.25
CA GLY A 126 -11.66 11.66 20.71
C GLY A 126 -10.68 12.54 19.94
N MET A 127 -11.17 13.50 19.16
CA MET A 127 -10.39 14.48 18.40
C MET A 127 -11.25 15.72 18.09
N PRO A 128 -10.63 16.87 17.71
CA PRO A 128 -11.40 18.02 17.22
C PRO A 128 -12.28 17.64 16.03
N SER A 129 -13.53 18.08 16.03
CA SER A 129 -14.45 17.85 14.91
C SER A 129 -14.05 18.69 13.69
N LEU A 130 -14.41 18.22 12.49
CA LEU A 130 -14.24 18.94 11.24
C LEU A 130 -15.09 20.23 11.18
N ARG A 131 -16.22 20.25 11.87
CA ARG A 131 -17.20 21.33 11.94
C ARG A 131 -17.58 21.62 13.38
N ASP A 132 -18.19 22.77 13.63
CA ASP A 132 -18.73 23.16 14.95
C ASP A 132 -19.79 22.18 15.45
N GLU A 133 -20.58 21.62 14.55
CA GLU A 133 -21.54 20.56 14.84
C GLU A 133 -21.15 19.26 14.16
N PRO A 134 -21.44 18.10 14.79
CA PRO A 134 -21.26 16.78 14.15
C PRO A 134 -22.03 16.72 12.82
N ILE A 135 -21.38 16.13 11.80
CA ILE A 135 -22.00 15.91 10.49
C ILE A 135 -21.92 14.44 10.09
N GLU A 136 -22.83 14.03 9.23
CA GLU A 136 -22.88 12.67 8.71
C GLU A 136 -22.02 12.51 7.46
N ILE A 137 -21.80 11.26 7.03
CA ILE A 137 -21.21 10.95 5.73
C ILE A 137 -22.19 11.25 4.61
N THR A 138 -23.51 11.24 4.89
CA THR A 138 -24.55 11.54 3.90
C THR A 138 -24.37 12.92 3.28
N GLY A 139 -24.25 12.96 1.94
CA GLY A 139 -24.02 14.20 1.20
C GLY A 139 -22.60 14.76 1.26
N LEU A 140 -21.66 14.10 1.96
CA LEU A 140 -20.27 14.52 2.01
C LEU A 140 -19.62 14.37 0.63
N ARG A 141 -19.00 15.43 0.12
CA ARG A 141 -18.30 15.40 -1.16
C ARG A 141 -16.90 14.79 -0.99
N VAL A 142 -16.75 13.58 -1.51
CA VAL A 142 -15.53 12.79 -1.41
C VAL A 142 -14.82 12.70 -2.75
N GLY A 143 -13.52 13.00 -2.75
CA GLY A 143 -12.63 12.81 -3.89
C GLY A 143 -11.68 11.62 -3.70
N VAL A 144 -11.66 10.70 -4.65
CA VAL A 144 -10.73 9.56 -4.64
C VAL A 144 -9.71 9.71 -5.76
N VAL A 145 -8.46 9.96 -5.38
CA VAL A 145 -7.31 10.08 -6.29
C VAL A 145 -6.63 8.73 -6.41
N GLY A 146 -6.92 8.05 -7.53
CA GLY A 146 -6.49 6.66 -7.76
C GLY A 146 -7.61 5.65 -7.48
N LEU A 147 -8.37 5.28 -8.51
CA LEU A 147 -9.46 4.30 -8.40
C LEU A 147 -8.96 2.88 -8.76
N GLY A 148 -7.97 2.39 -8.01
CA GLY A 148 -7.53 0.99 -7.97
C GLY A 148 -8.39 0.16 -7.01
N VAL A 149 -7.89 -0.97 -6.52
CA VAL A 149 -8.65 -1.86 -5.60
C VAL A 149 -9.02 -1.14 -4.32
N SER A 150 -8.03 -0.63 -3.58
CA SER A 150 -8.28 0.10 -2.30
C SER A 150 -9.17 1.32 -2.51
N GLY A 151 -8.85 2.17 -3.51
CA GLY A 151 -9.62 3.37 -3.79
C GLY A 151 -11.07 3.06 -4.18
N ARG A 152 -11.31 1.99 -4.94
CA ARG A 152 -12.64 1.54 -5.28
C ARG A 152 -13.40 1.03 -4.05
N MET A 153 -12.78 0.25 -3.18
CA MET A 153 -13.39 -0.25 -1.96
C MET A 153 -13.76 0.89 -0.99
N ILE A 154 -12.90 1.91 -0.85
CA ILE A 154 -13.19 3.11 -0.06
C ILE A 154 -14.37 3.86 -0.67
N ALA A 155 -14.36 4.09 -1.98
CA ALA A 155 -15.44 4.77 -2.70
C ALA A 155 -16.78 4.05 -2.55
N ASP A 156 -16.80 2.72 -2.71
CA ASP A 156 -18.02 1.90 -2.58
C ASP A 156 -18.57 1.96 -1.14
N ALA A 157 -17.69 1.85 -0.12
CA ALA A 157 -18.11 1.91 1.27
C ALA A 157 -18.71 3.27 1.65
N LEU A 158 -18.07 4.37 1.24
CA LEU A 158 -18.56 5.73 1.51
C LEU A 158 -19.80 6.07 0.70
N SER A 159 -19.90 5.59 -0.55
CA SER A 159 -21.11 5.72 -1.38
C SER A 159 -22.31 4.99 -0.74
N PHE A 160 -22.09 3.78 -0.18
CA PHE A 160 -23.11 3.05 0.57
C PHE A 160 -23.63 3.85 1.78
N MET A 161 -22.75 4.66 2.41
CA MET A 161 -23.11 5.54 3.53
C MET A 161 -23.68 6.90 3.08
N GLY A 162 -23.90 7.10 1.78
CA GLY A 162 -24.55 8.28 1.23
C GLY A 162 -23.61 9.42 0.82
N ALA A 163 -22.29 9.23 0.76
CA ALA A 163 -21.36 10.23 0.23
C ALA A 163 -21.51 10.41 -1.28
N GLU A 164 -21.23 11.63 -1.76
CA GLU A 164 -21.09 11.96 -3.17
C GLU A 164 -19.66 11.72 -3.64
N ILE A 165 -19.46 10.66 -4.43
CA ILE A 165 -18.13 10.23 -4.84
C ILE A 165 -17.71 10.81 -6.17
N SER A 166 -16.60 11.54 -6.18
CA SER A 166 -15.85 11.90 -7.38
C SER A 166 -14.51 11.17 -7.39
N TYR A 167 -14.01 10.83 -8.57
CA TYR A 167 -12.71 10.17 -8.68
C TYR A 167 -11.85 10.75 -9.80
N TYR A 168 -10.53 10.63 -9.62
CA TYR A 168 -9.52 10.86 -10.63
C TYR A 168 -8.65 9.61 -10.79
N SER A 169 -8.40 9.21 -12.01
CA SER A 169 -7.43 8.17 -12.37
C SER A 169 -6.91 8.40 -13.80
N ARG A 170 -5.79 7.73 -14.14
CA ARG A 170 -5.17 7.85 -15.48
C ARG A 170 -6.12 7.51 -16.64
N SER A 171 -7.13 6.71 -16.39
CA SER A 171 -8.18 6.37 -17.33
C SER A 171 -9.53 6.37 -16.62
N ARG A 172 -10.59 6.78 -17.33
CA ARG A 172 -11.96 6.67 -16.83
C ARG A 172 -12.32 5.21 -16.56
N LYS A 173 -13.24 5.02 -15.60
CA LYS A 173 -13.73 3.71 -15.16
C LYS A 173 -15.23 3.62 -15.38
N PRO A 174 -15.69 3.16 -16.57
CA PRO A 174 -17.11 3.13 -16.91
C PRO A 174 -17.96 2.38 -15.86
N GLU A 175 -17.41 1.32 -15.27
CA GLU A 175 -18.08 0.55 -14.22
C GLU A 175 -18.27 1.34 -12.91
N ALA A 176 -17.40 2.29 -12.61
CA ALA A 176 -17.55 3.17 -11.46
C ALA A 176 -18.60 4.27 -11.75
N GLU A 177 -18.59 4.80 -12.96
CA GLU A 177 -19.56 5.82 -13.39
C GLU A 177 -21.00 5.24 -13.46
N GLN A 178 -21.15 3.99 -13.91
CA GLN A 178 -22.41 3.27 -13.85
C GLN A 178 -22.90 3.02 -12.41
N ALA A 179 -21.97 2.92 -11.46
CA ALA A 179 -22.28 2.82 -10.03
C ALA A 179 -22.53 4.20 -9.37
N GLY A 180 -22.63 5.28 -10.13
CA GLY A 180 -22.96 6.62 -9.65
C GLY A 180 -21.77 7.50 -9.27
N MET A 181 -20.52 7.04 -9.46
CA MET A 181 -19.33 7.85 -9.22
C MET A 181 -19.08 8.81 -10.39
N THR A 182 -18.51 9.98 -10.11
CA THR A 182 -18.24 11.00 -11.14
C THR A 182 -16.74 11.14 -11.39
N TYR A 183 -16.31 10.94 -12.65
CA TYR A 183 -14.94 11.29 -13.03
C TYR A 183 -14.76 12.80 -13.08
N LYS A 184 -13.69 13.31 -12.46
CA LYS A 184 -13.31 14.74 -12.55
C LYS A 184 -11.83 14.87 -12.86
N PRO A 185 -11.40 15.91 -13.62
CA PRO A 185 -10.01 16.35 -13.66
C PRO A 185 -9.50 16.62 -12.23
N LEU A 186 -8.19 16.45 -12.01
CA LEU A 186 -7.61 16.49 -10.66
C LEU A 186 -7.93 17.80 -9.93
N ASP A 187 -7.67 18.96 -10.56
CA ASP A 187 -7.90 20.27 -9.94
C ASP A 187 -9.36 20.48 -9.55
N GLN A 188 -10.29 20.06 -10.42
CA GLN A 188 -11.71 20.13 -10.13
C GLN A 188 -12.11 19.21 -8.97
N LEU A 189 -11.57 17.97 -8.93
CA LEU A 189 -11.80 17.05 -7.82
C LEU A 189 -11.31 17.66 -6.50
N LEU A 190 -10.09 18.20 -6.48
CA LEU A 190 -9.49 18.77 -5.29
C LEU A 190 -10.26 20.00 -4.79
N SER A 191 -10.68 20.89 -5.69
CA SER A 191 -11.40 22.11 -5.32
C SER A 191 -12.82 21.83 -4.79
N GLU A 192 -13.53 20.84 -5.35
CA GLU A 192 -14.92 20.55 -5.03
C GLU A 192 -15.11 19.55 -3.86
N SER A 193 -14.11 18.73 -3.53
CA SER A 193 -14.21 17.73 -2.47
C SER A 193 -13.96 18.35 -1.09
N GLU A 194 -14.61 17.82 -0.06
CA GLU A 194 -14.38 18.14 1.36
C GLU A 194 -13.37 17.18 1.99
N VAL A 195 -13.39 15.93 1.54
CA VAL A 195 -12.45 14.89 1.96
C VAL A 195 -11.84 14.26 0.72
N VAL A 196 -10.52 14.14 0.70
CA VAL A 196 -9.76 13.54 -0.41
C VAL A 196 -8.98 12.34 0.09
N PHE A 197 -9.04 11.24 -0.66
CA PHE A 197 -8.27 10.02 -0.44
C PHE A 197 -7.25 9.84 -1.56
N THR A 198 -5.96 9.76 -1.23
CA THR A 198 -4.93 9.33 -2.18
C THR A 198 -4.72 7.84 -2.04
N CYS A 199 -4.99 7.10 -3.12
CA CYS A 199 -4.89 5.64 -3.24
C CYS A 199 -3.97 5.28 -4.40
N LEU A 200 -2.75 5.81 -4.36
CA LEU A 200 -1.78 5.75 -5.45
C LEU A 200 -0.83 4.55 -5.31
N ASN A 201 -0.29 4.12 -6.43
CA ASN A 201 0.79 3.13 -6.42
C ASN A 201 2.06 3.73 -5.78
N LYS A 202 2.89 2.85 -5.21
CA LYS A 202 4.19 3.23 -4.65
C LYS A 202 5.00 4.06 -5.66
N ASN A 203 5.67 5.09 -5.17
CA ASN A 203 6.53 6.02 -5.94
C ASN A 203 5.80 6.91 -6.95
N VAL A 204 4.48 7.08 -6.82
CA VAL A 204 3.72 8.06 -7.62
C VAL A 204 3.55 9.33 -6.80
N LEU A 205 4.29 10.39 -7.14
CA LEU A 205 4.12 11.74 -6.63
C LEU A 205 3.16 12.49 -7.58
N LEU A 206 1.99 12.87 -7.08
CA LEU A 206 0.96 13.51 -7.89
C LEU A 206 0.57 14.90 -7.36
N LEU A 207 0.56 15.09 -6.05
CA LEU A 207 0.13 16.35 -5.44
C LEU A 207 1.36 17.20 -5.08
N GLY A 208 1.58 18.28 -5.82
CA GLY A 208 2.59 19.30 -5.54
C GLY A 208 1.98 20.57 -4.93
N ALA A 209 2.70 21.67 -4.96
CA ALA A 209 2.25 22.96 -4.43
C ALA A 209 0.95 23.45 -5.11
N HIS A 210 0.85 23.30 -6.44
CA HIS A 210 -0.34 23.67 -7.20
C HIS A 210 -1.57 22.88 -6.74
N GLU A 211 -1.46 21.56 -6.60
CA GLU A 211 -2.59 20.72 -6.20
C GLU A 211 -3.04 21.01 -4.76
N PHE A 212 -2.11 21.37 -3.86
CA PHE A 212 -2.47 21.82 -2.52
C PHE A 212 -3.12 23.21 -2.50
N GLU A 213 -2.77 24.10 -3.44
CA GLU A 213 -3.52 25.35 -3.64
C GLU A 213 -4.96 25.09 -4.11
N GLN A 214 -5.15 24.15 -5.04
CA GLN A 214 -6.50 23.74 -5.49
C GLN A 214 -7.29 23.06 -4.36
N LEU A 215 -6.62 22.26 -3.52
CA LEU A 215 -7.26 21.64 -2.36
C LEU A 215 -7.77 22.71 -1.39
N GLY A 216 -6.97 23.72 -1.06
CA GLY A 216 -7.38 24.86 -0.24
C GLY A 216 -7.63 24.53 1.23
N ALA A 217 -8.20 25.47 1.97
CA ALA A 217 -8.50 25.34 3.40
C ALA A 217 -9.80 24.56 3.68
N GLY A 218 -9.98 24.16 4.95
CA GLY A 218 -11.23 23.54 5.43
C GLY A 218 -11.47 22.12 4.93
N LYS A 219 -10.42 21.38 4.58
CA LYS A 219 -10.51 20.05 3.95
C LYS A 219 -9.65 19.01 4.65
N THR A 220 -9.96 17.77 4.37
CA THR A 220 -9.26 16.60 4.93
C THR A 220 -8.60 15.79 3.83
N LEU A 221 -7.34 15.40 4.03
CA LEU A 221 -6.59 14.52 3.17
C LEU A 221 -6.25 13.22 3.91
N PHE A 222 -6.66 12.09 3.34
CA PHE A 222 -6.23 10.76 3.75
C PHE A 222 -5.21 10.23 2.75
N ASN A 223 -4.05 9.80 3.22
CA ASN A 223 -3.15 9.03 2.39
C ASN A 223 -3.16 7.55 2.77
N THR A 224 -3.68 6.73 1.89
CA THR A 224 -3.72 5.27 2.00
C THR A 224 -2.73 4.59 1.06
N SER A 225 -1.84 5.36 0.43
CA SER A 225 -0.78 4.86 -0.45
C SER A 225 0.41 4.34 0.35
N ILE A 226 1.15 3.40 -0.22
CA ILE A 226 2.45 3.00 0.32
C ILE A 226 3.47 4.11 0.01
N GLY A 227 3.76 4.96 0.97
CA GLY A 227 4.58 6.16 0.80
C GLY A 227 3.76 7.39 0.39
N PRO A 228 4.40 8.56 0.29
CA PRO A 228 3.71 9.81 -0.01
C PRO A 228 3.24 9.82 -1.47
N GLY A 229 1.98 10.22 -1.69
CA GLY A 229 1.45 10.56 -3.01
C GLY A 229 1.66 12.03 -3.38
N PHE A 230 2.43 12.76 -2.59
CA PHE A 230 2.55 14.22 -2.60
C PHE A 230 3.95 14.68 -2.20
N ASP A 231 4.26 15.94 -2.50
CA ASP A 231 5.40 16.65 -1.97
C ASP A 231 5.21 16.94 -0.47
N SER A 232 6.10 16.43 0.38
CA SER A 232 5.97 16.54 1.85
C SER A 232 6.02 18.00 2.32
N LYS A 233 6.79 18.86 1.65
CA LYS A 233 6.86 20.28 2.02
C LYS A 233 5.60 21.04 1.65
N ALA A 234 4.99 20.70 0.52
CA ALA A 234 3.69 21.24 0.11
C ALA A 234 2.58 20.83 1.10
N LEU A 235 2.59 19.56 1.56
CA LEU A 235 1.69 19.09 2.62
C LEU A 235 1.88 19.89 3.92
N GLU A 236 3.12 20.07 4.38
CA GLU A 236 3.40 20.85 5.60
C GLU A 236 2.87 22.28 5.51
N ASN A 237 3.07 22.93 4.36
CA ASN A 237 2.58 24.28 4.11
C ASN A 237 1.04 24.33 4.11
N TRP A 238 0.39 23.38 3.46
CA TRP A 238 -1.06 23.29 3.40
C TRP A 238 -1.67 23.07 4.79
N LEU A 239 -1.05 22.28 5.64
CA LEU A 239 -1.50 22.04 7.03
C LEU A 239 -1.42 23.27 7.95
N ASN A 240 -0.85 24.39 7.49
CA ASN A 240 -0.92 25.68 8.21
C ASN A 240 -2.19 26.48 7.86
N LEU A 241 -2.97 26.05 6.87
CA LEU A 241 -4.25 26.65 6.57
C LEU A 241 -5.31 26.24 7.61
N PRO A 242 -6.36 27.06 7.84
CA PRO A 242 -7.38 26.76 8.85
C PRO A 242 -8.19 25.52 8.46
N ASN A 243 -8.55 24.74 9.48
CA ASN A 243 -9.43 23.56 9.37
C ASN A 243 -8.95 22.54 8.31
N THR A 244 -7.64 22.32 8.21
CA THR A 244 -7.05 21.27 7.39
C THR A 244 -6.66 20.09 8.26
N HIS A 245 -6.86 18.87 7.78
CA HIS A 245 -6.53 17.64 8.51
C HIS A 245 -5.83 16.64 7.59
N PHE A 246 -4.85 15.94 8.13
CA PHE A 246 -4.12 14.89 7.42
C PHE A 246 -4.12 13.58 8.20
N PHE A 247 -4.45 12.50 7.50
CA PHE A 247 -4.49 11.15 8.04
C PHE A 247 -3.63 10.19 7.21
N CYS A 248 -2.82 9.39 7.88
CA CYS A 248 -2.13 8.26 7.28
C CYS A 248 -1.94 7.15 8.32
N ASP A 249 -1.79 5.91 7.88
CA ASP A 249 -1.65 4.76 8.77
C ASP A 249 -0.22 4.55 9.26
N THR A 250 0.78 4.90 8.44
CA THR A 250 2.20 4.74 8.76
C THR A 250 2.97 6.04 8.61
N TYR A 251 4.05 6.20 9.38
CA TYR A 251 4.94 7.36 9.26
C TYR A 251 5.53 7.50 7.85
N ALA A 252 5.86 6.38 7.21
CA ALA A 252 6.39 6.38 5.85
C ALA A 252 5.41 6.95 4.81
N ALA A 253 4.11 6.88 5.07
CA ALA A 253 3.08 7.42 4.19
C ALA A 253 3.06 8.95 4.15
N ALA A 254 3.63 9.65 5.15
CA ALA A 254 3.79 11.10 5.14
C ALA A 254 5.06 11.58 4.40
N GLY A 255 6.00 10.66 4.11
CA GLY A 255 7.26 10.98 3.46
C GLY A 255 8.28 11.65 4.40
N SER A 256 9.13 12.50 3.83
CA SER A 256 10.17 13.21 4.58
C SER A 256 9.61 14.51 5.16
N VAL A 257 9.00 14.42 6.33
CA VAL A 257 8.38 15.54 7.05
C VAL A 257 9.28 16.05 8.17
N ALA A 258 9.05 17.30 8.62
CA ALA A 258 9.82 17.94 9.66
C ALA A 258 9.65 17.26 11.03
N GLU A 259 10.62 17.47 11.92
CA GLU A 259 10.50 17.08 13.32
C GLU A 259 9.23 17.69 13.96
N GLY A 260 8.50 16.91 14.75
CA GLY A 260 7.25 17.35 15.37
C GLY A 260 6.02 17.31 14.44
N PHE A 261 6.15 16.93 13.18
CA PHE A 261 5.01 16.84 12.25
C PHE A 261 3.84 16.01 12.82
N PHE A 262 4.13 14.85 13.37
CA PHE A 262 3.11 13.94 13.93
C PHE A 262 2.59 14.35 15.31
N ALA A 263 3.14 15.41 15.91
CA ALA A 263 2.62 16.00 17.15
C ALA A 263 1.58 17.12 16.89
N ARG A 264 1.31 17.46 15.63
CA ARG A 264 0.32 18.47 15.26
C ARG A 264 -1.09 17.95 15.54
N GLU A 265 -1.97 18.81 16.05
CA GLU A 265 -3.36 18.46 16.38
C GLU A 265 -4.18 18.06 15.13
N ASN A 266 -3.82 18.59 13.95
CA ASN A 266 -4.48 18.32 12.69
C ASN A 266 -3.81 17.19 11.88
N VAL A 267 -2.91 16.40 12.51
CA VAL A 267 -2.25 15.24 11.90
C VAL A 267 -2.52 14.01 12.74
N ARG A 268 -2.99 12.94 12.11
CA ARG A 268 -3.22 11.67 12.79
C ARG A 268 -2.54 10.52 12.05
N CYS A 269 -1.65 9.83 12.77
CA CYS A 269 -0.91 8.68 12.27
C CYS A 269 -0.68 7.68 13.41
N PRO A 270 -1.35 6.51 13.42
CA PRO A 270 -1.14 5.49 14.44
C PRO A 270 0.23 4.81 14.35
N GLY A 271 0.97 5.01 13.25
CA GLY A 271 2.31 4.43 13.05
C GLY A 271 2.31 2.95 12.72
N SER A 272 1.16 2.37 12.40
CA SER A 272 1.01 0.95 12.05
C SER A 272 0.13 0.77 10.83
N SER A 273 0.56 -0.08 9.89
CA SER A 273 -0.17 -0.28 8.64
C SER A 273 -1.55 -0.91 8.88
N ALA A 274 -2.58 -0.22 8.40
CA ALA A 274 -3.96 -0.67 8.46
C ALA A 274 -4.20 -1.98 7.66
N GLY A 275 -3.39 -2.24 6.65
CA GLY A 275 -3.43 -3.47 5.86
C GLY A 275 -2.83 -4.71 6.55
N ARG A 276 -2.26 -4.57 7.77
CA ARG A 276 -1.64 -5.68 8.51
C ARG A 276 -2.64 -6.32 9.48
N THR A 277 -3.63 -7.01 8.95
CA THR A 277 -4.64 -7.73 9.72
C THR A 277 -4.41 -9.24 9.66
N LYS A 278 -5.01 -10.00 10.59
CA LYS A 278 -4.99 -11.47 10.57
C LYS A 278 -5.51 -12.00 9.22
N GLN A 279 -6.60 -11.45 8.73
CA GLN A 279 -7.22 -11.84 7.46
C GLN A 279 -6.34 -11.51 6.26
N ALA A 280 -5.66 -10.36 6.30
CA ALA A 280 -4.70 -9.99 5.27
C ALA A 280 -3.55 -11.01 5.16
N PHE A 281 -3.02 -11.48 6.30
CA PHE A 281 -1.95 -12.49 6.29
C PHE A 281 -2.43 -13.87 5.87
N VAL A 282 -3.69 -14.25 6.12
CA VAL A 282 -4.29 -15.47 5.54
C VAL A 282 -4.31 -15.35 4.02
N LEU A 283 -4.88 -14.25 3.49
CA LEU A 283 -4.97 -14.04 2.04
C LEU A 283 -3.59 -13.89 1.37
N LEU A 284 -2.63 -13.22 2.03
CA LEU A 284 -1.23 -13.16 1.60
C LEU A 284 -0.67 -14.58 1.44
N SER A 285 -0.85 -15.41 2.46
CA SER A 285 -0.33 -16.78 2.49
C SER A 285 -0.92 -17.64 1.37
N GLU A 286 -2.24 -17.57 1.16
CA GLU A 286 -2.93 -18.27 0.06
C GLU A 286 -2.36 -17.86 -1.31
N LYS A 287 -2.18 -16.56 -1.53
CA LYS A 287 -1.62 -16.03 -2.79
C LYS A 287 -0.16 -16.44 -2.99
N VAL A 288 0.66 -16.47 -1.94
CA VAL A 288 2.05 -16.92 -2.03
C VAL A 288 2.12 -18.41 -2.39
N LEU A 289 1.32 -19.26 -1.74
CA LEU A 289 1.28 -20.69 -2.06
C LEU A 289 0.81 -20.93 -3.51
N ALA A 290 -0.23 -20.21 -3.97
CA ALA A 290 -0.69 -20.28 -5.36
C ALA A 290 0.38 -19.85 -6.37
N ASN A 291 1.19 -18.84 -6.05
CA ASN A 291 2.33 -18.44 -6.88
C ASN A 291 3.41 -19.51 -6.95
N ILE A 292 3.69 -20.21 -5.84
CA ILE A 292 4.64 -21.33 -5.79
C ILE A 292 4.13 -22.49 -6.68
N GLU A 293 2.84 -22.83 -6.58
CA GLU A 293 2.21 -23.84 -7.43
C GLU A 293 2.33 -23.47 -8.91
N THR A 294 2.03 -22.22 -9.26
CA THR A 294 2.17 -21.69 -10.62
C THR A 294 3.61 -21.80 -11.13
N ALA A 295 4.59 -21.49 -10.28
CA ALA A 295 6.01 -21.59 -10.66
C ALA A 295 6.51 -23.04 -10.84
N LEU A 296 5.85 -24.01 -10.22
CA LEU A 296 6.20 -25.43 -10.34
C LEU A 296 5.48 -26.13 -11.51
N ALA A 297 4.36 -25.57 -11.99
CA ALA A 297 3.58 -26.14 -13.09
C ALA A 297 4.17 -25.87 -14.48
N GLU A 298 5.04 -24.88 -14.60
CA GLU A 298 5.76 -24.48 -15.82
C GLU A 298 7.21 -24.97 -15.81
#